data_e8b4bfbc317045ea44297c459f69b9c3
#
_entry.id   e8b4bfbc317045ea44297c459f69b9c3
#
_cell.length_a   1.000
_cell.length_b   1.000
_cell.length_c   1.000
_cell.angle_alpha   90.00
_cell.angle_beta   90.00
_cell.angle_gamma   90.00
#
_symmetry.space_group_name_H-M   'P 1'
#
loop_
_entity.id
_entity.type
_entity.pdbx_description
1 polymer ?
#
loop_
_entity_poly.entity_id
_entity_poly.type
_entity_poly.pdbx_seq_one_letter_code
_entity_poly.pdbx_strand_id
1 'polypeptide(L)'
;MKNQMVKRIASVLLAGVMVVSLAACGGNKKTEEKAADDSKKSSKKETEIQVFIAASLNTVMTELAKEYNEDHPEVKITFNADSSGTLLTQIEEGYECDLFFSAAQKQMDQLEADGLVVDGTRANVLNNQVVVISLKDSGTKVTGLEN
;
A
#
# COMPACT_ATOMS: atom_id res chain seq x y z
N MET A 1 23.77 -33.05 8.56
CA MET A 1 23.52 -33.59 9.90
C MET A 1 22.72 -32.54 10.67
N LYS A 2 21.46 -32.84 10.80
CA LYS A 2 20.65 -32.90 12.03
C LYS A 2 20.58 -31.53 12.75
N ASN A 3 19.44 -30.95 13.02
CA ASN A 3 18.25 -31.55 13.59
C ASN A 3 17.02 -30.65 13.42
N GLN A 4 15.99 -31.26 12.98
CA GLN A 4 14.57 -30.97 13.18
C GLN A 4 14.26 -30.73 14.67
N MET A 5 13.55 -29.69 15.01
CA MET A 5 12.71 -29.73 16.19
C MET A 5 11.40 -29.01 15.95
N VAL A 6 10.51 -29.77 15.38
CA VAL A 6 9.07 -29.56 15.43
C VAL A 6 8.65 -29.75 16.90
N LYS A 7 8.11 -28.73 17.53
CA LYS A 7 7.31 -28.93 18.73
C LYS A 7 5.86 -28.55 18.46
N ARG A 8 5.10 -29.59 18.20
CA ARG A 8 3.65 -29.63 18.33
C ARG A 8 3.30 -29.37 19.79
N ILE A 9 2.42 -28.42 20.04
CA ILE A 9 1.66 -28.38 21.28
C ILE A 9 0.20 -28.51 20.88
N ALA A 10 -0.33 -29.63 21.30
CA ALA A 10 -1.70 -30.05 21.11
C ALA A 10 -2.65 -29.38 22.11
N SER A 11 -3.81 -29.06 21.62
CA SER A 11 -5.14 -29.22 22.25
C SER A 11 -5.33 -28.91 23.73
N VAL A 12 -6.21 -27.98 24.02
CA VAL A 12 -7.23 -28.18 25.06
C VAL A 12 -8.57 -27.61 24.58
N LEU A 13 -9.48 -28.50 24.29
CA LEU A 13 -10.92 -28.31 24.21
C LEU A 13 -11.45 -27.92 25.59
N LEU A 14 -12.22 -26.86 25.67
CA LEU A 14 -13.17 -26.73 26.78
C LEU A 14 -14.53 -26.29 26.21
N ALA A 15 -15.39 -27.30 26.14
CA ALA A 15 -16.81 -27.14 25.89
C ALA A 15 -17.47 -26.54 27.14
N GLY A 16 -18.21 -25.49 26.96
CA GLY A 16 -19.07 -24.91 27.97
C GLY A 16 -20.45 -24.61 27.39
N VAL A 17 -21.33 -25.58 27.52
CA VAL A 17 -22.77 -25.49 27.28
C VAL A 17 -23.39 -24.66 28.40
N MET A 18 -24.09 -23.58 28.08
CA MET A 18 -25.13 -23.04 28.94
C MET A 18 -26.40 -22.73 28.14
N VAL A 19 -27.33 -23.62 28.31
CA VAL A 19 -28.75 -23.47 28.02
C VAL A 19 -29.41 -22.91 29.28
N VAL A 20 -30.28 -21.96 29.18
CA VAL A 20 -31.47 -21.62 30.02
C VAL A 20 -31.96 -20.26 29.53
N SER A 21 -33.19 -19.93 29.34
CA SER A 21 -34.50 -20.56 29.31
C SER A 21 -35.50 -19.48 28.88
N LEU A 22 -36.60 -19.95 28.36
CA LEU A 22 -37.84 -19.24 28.00
C LEU A 22 -38.47 -18.47 29.17
N ALA A 23 -39.07 -17.33 28.83
CA ALA A 23 -40.39 -16.88 29.33
C ALA A 23 -40.94 -15.87 28.35
N ALA A 24 -41.83 -16.11 27.67
CA ALA A 24 -43.27 -16.09 27.43
C ALA A 24 -44.02 -14.91 28.04
N CYS A 25 -44.81 -14.30 27.18
CA CYS A 25 -46.10 -13.58 27.27
C CYS A 25 -45.99 -12.20 26.60
N GLY A 26 -46.65 -11.95 25.49
CA GLY A 26 -48.09 -12.00 25.25
C GLY A 26 -48.56 -10.58 25.01
N GLY A 27 -49.07 -10.24 23.81
CA GLY A 27 -49.67 -8.93 23.56
C GLY A 27 -49.83 -8.63 22.07
N ASN A 28 -50.96 -9.01 21.53
CA ASN A 28 -51.47 -8.81 20.19
C ASN A 28 -51.69 -7.32 19.87
N LYS A 29 -51.21 -6.80 18.72
CA LYS A 29 -51.98 -5.87 17.87
C LYS A 29 -51.33 -5.61 16.52
N LYS A 30 -52.02 -6.05 15.53
CA LYS A 30 -52.27 -5.58 14.15
C LYS A 30 -51.39 -4.48 13.55
N THR A 31 -50.84 -4.85 12.37
CA THR A 31 -50.94 -4.20 11.04
C THR A 31 -50.21 -2.88 10.85
N GLU A 32 -49.15 -2.94 10.03
CA GLU A 32 -49.14 -2.29 8.73
C GLU A 32 -47.86 -2.71 7.98
N GLU A 33 -48.07 -3.34 6.83
CA GLU A 33 -47.03 -3.56 5.82
C GLU A 33 -46.49 -2.23 5.36
N LYS A 34 -45.21 -2.01 5.56
CA LYS A 34 -44.44 -1.04 4.80
C LYS A 34 -43.28 -1.76 4.20
N ALA A 35 -43.38 -1.98 2.89
CA ALA A 35 -42.32 -2.47 2.05
C ALA A 35 -41.04 -1.66 2.35
N ALA A 36 -40.08 -2.27 3.00
CA ALA A 36 -38.75 -1.76 3.09
C ALA A 36 -38.10 -2.07 1.72
N ASP A 37 -37.90 -1.02 0.95
CA ASP A 37 -37.04 -0.96 -0.18
C ASP A 37 -35.66 -1.46 0.25
N ASP A 38 -35.35 -2.69 -0.12
CA ASP A 38 -34.03 -3.31 0.08
C ASP A 38 -33.08 -2.70 -0.95
N SER A 39 -32.73 -1.45 -0.73
CA SER A 39 -31.60 -0.82 -1.39
C SER A 39 -30.34 -1.57 -0.98
N LYS A 40 -30.04 -2.60 -1.73
CA LYS A 40 -28.80 -3.35 -1.70
C LYS A 40 -27.65 -2.38 -2.00
N LYS A 41 -27.26 -1.62 -0.95
CA LYS A 41 -26.03 -0.85 -0.95
C LYS A 41 -24.90 -1.86 -0.98
N SER A 42 -24.47 -2.19 -2.18
CA SER A 42 -23.22 -2.91 -2.42
C SER A 42 -22.13 -2.11 -1.71
N SER A 43 -21.72 -2.55 -0.53
CA SER A 43 -20.53 -2.03 0.12
C SER A 43 -19.35 -2.45 -0.79
N LYS A 44 -18.92 -1.57 -1.68
CA LYS A 44 -17.63 -1.72 -2.34
C LYS A 44 -16.61 -1.92 -1.22
N LYS A 45 -15.90 -3.04 -1.26
CA LYS A 45 -14.86 -3.33 -0.28
C LYS A 45 -13.77 -2.28 -0.47
N GLU A 46 -13.50 -1.52 0.56
CA GLU A 46 -12.38 -0.57 0.58
C GLU A 46 -11.07 -1.34 0.37
N THR A 47 -10.25 -0.90 -0.56
CA THR A 47 -8.93 -1.47 -0.83
C THR A 47 -7.87 -0.48 -0.40
N GLU A 48 -7.00 -0.88 0.50
CA GLU A 48 -5.86 -0.07 0.93
C GLU A 48 -4.61 -0.50 0.16
N ILE A 49 -3.83 0.48 -0.33
CA ILE A 49 -2.59 0.29 -1.08
C ILE A 49 -1.47 1.06 -0.37
N GLN A 50 -0.40 0.35 0.00
CA GLN A 50 0.80 0.93 0.59
C GLN A 50 1.81 1.25 -0.51
N VAL A 51 2.09 2.53 -0.73
CA VAL A 51 2.96 3.00 -1.79
C VAL A 51 4.21 3.64 -1.21
N PHE A 52 5.37 3.05 -1.46
CA PHE A 52 6.65 3.60 -1.08
C PHE A 52 7.17 4.50 -2.21
N ILE A 53 7.51 5.74 -1.89
CA ILE A 53 7.91 6.74 -2.89
C ILE A 53 9.20 7.45 -2.48
N ALA A 54 10.11 7.64 -3.41
CA ALA A 54 11.23 8.55 -3.19
C ALA A 54 10.71 9.93 -2.77
N ALA A 55 11.28 10.53 -1.72
CA ALA A 55 10.78 11.76 -1.11
C ALA A 55 10.58 12.92 -2.10
N SER A 56 11.39 12.97 -3.17
CA SER A 56 11.27 13.97 -4.24
C SER A 56 9.98 13.87 -5.04
N LEU A 57 9.28 12.72 -4.98
CA LEU A 57 8.03 12.48 -5.70
C LEU A 57 6.78 12.82 -4.86
N ASN A 58 6.94 13.13 -3.57
CA ASN A 58 5.81 13.25 -2.64
C ASN A 58 4.71 14.20 -3.11
N THR A 59 5.08 15.39 -3.59
CA THR A 59 4.09 16.37 -4.05
C THR A 59 3.28 15.87 -5.24
N VAL A 60 3.97 15.42 -6.30
CA VAL A 60 3.30 14.96 -7.52
C VAL A 60 2.47 13.70 -7.30
N MET A 61 2.96 12.76 -6.49
CA MET A 61 2.23 11.52 -6.19
C MET A 61 0.98 11.79 -5.34
N THR A 62 1.04 12.78 -4.44
CA THR A 62 -0.14 13.20 -3.67
C THR A 62 -1.22 13.80 -4.58
N GLU A 63 -0.83 14.59 -5.58
CA GLU A 63 -1.76 15.16 -6.57
C GLU A 63 -2.39 14.05 -7.45
N LEU A 64 -1.56 13.15 -7.97
CA LEU A 64 -2.03 12.00 -8.76
C LEU A 64 -2.98 11.09 -7.98
N ALA A 65 -2.72 10.88 -6.69
CA ALA A 65 -3.62 10.08 -5.85
C ALA A 65 -4.98 10.73 -5.68
N LYS A 66 -5.05 12.07 -5.62
CA LYS A 66 -6.35 12.78 -5.58
C LYS A 66 -7.13 12.61 -6.87
N GLU A 67 -6.47 12.77 -8.03
CA GLU A 67 -7.10 12.56 -9.33
C GLU A 67 -7.58 11.11 -9.49
N TYR A 68 -6.75 10.14 -9.09
CA TYR A 68 -7.11 8.73 -9.14
C TYR A 68 -8.33 8.43 -8.26
N ASN A 69 -8.41 9.01 -7.08
CA ASN A 69 -9.51 8.78 -6.14
C ASN A 69 -10.85 9.42 -6.57
N GLU A 70 -10.85 10.35 -7.52
CA GLU A 70 -12.11 10.87 -8.12
C GLU A 70 -12.87 9.75 -8.84
N ASP A 71 -12.14 8.88 -9.56
CA ASP A 71 -12.72 7.74 -10.27
C ASP A 71 -12.76 6.45 -9.43
N HIS A 72 -11.91 6.35 -8.40
CA HIS A 72 -11.73 5.17 -7.55
C HIS A 72 -11.86 5.49 -6.05
N PRO A 73 -13.03 5.97 -5.59
CA PRO A 73 -13.20 6.39 -4.20
C PRO A 73 -13.12 5.23 -3.19
N GLU A 74 -13.19 3.99 -3.64
CA GLU A 74 -13.01 2.78 -2.81
C GLU A 74 -11.54 2.43 -2.56
N VAL A 75 -10.59 3.10 -3.23
CA VAL A 75 -9.16 2.85 -3.06
C VAL A 75 -8.55 3.88 -2.12
N LYS A 76 -7.97 3.43 -1.04
CA LYS A 76 -7.20 4.26 -0.11
C LYS A 76 -5.72 4.07 -0.37
N ILE A 77 -5.05 5.14 -0.80
CA ILE A 77 -3.61 5.14 -1.07
C ILE A 77 -2.88 5.76 0.13
N THR A 78 -1.96 5.00 0.72
CA THR A 78 -1.11 5.45 1.83
C THR A 78 0.33 5.53 1.35
N PHE A 79 0.96 6.70 1.50
CA PHE A 79 2.34 6.90 1.09
C PHE A 79 3.32 6.78 2.25
N ASN A 80 4.43 6.07 2.01
CA ASN A 80 5.64 6.13 2.79
C ASN A 80 6.72 6.82 1.95
N ALA A 81 7.10 8.03 2.34
CA ALA A 81 8.01 8.89 1.56
C ALA A 81 9.35 9.05 2.29
N ASP A 82 10.43 8.53 1.70
CA ASP A 82 11.78 8.62 2.24
C ASP A 82 12.82 8.52 1.10
N SER A 83 14.10 8.46 1.42
CA SER A 83 15.13 8.12 0.43
C SER A 83 14.90 6.73 -0.14
N SER A 84 15.18 6.54 -1.42
CA SER A 84 15.01 5.21 -2.04
C SER A 84 15.86 4.12 -1.34
N GLY A 85 16.97 4.49 -0.72
CA GLY A 85 17.80 3.56 0.05
C GLY A 85 17.15 3.14 1.38
N THR A 86 16.55 4.07 2.13
CA THR A 86 15.80 3.78 3.35
C THR A 86 14.61 2.88 3.05
N LEU A 87 13.87 3.19 1.98
CA LEU A 87 12.70 2.41 1.57
C LEU A 87 13.09 0.99 1.13
N LEU A 88 14.21 0.83 0.41
CA LEU A 88 14.77 -0.48 0.11
C LEU A 88 14.98 -1.31 1.38
N THR A 89 15.68 -0.74 2.38
CA THR A 89 15.93 -1.43 3.65
C THR A 89 14.63 -1.84 4.35
N GLN A 90 13.63 -0.99 4.36
CA GLN A 90 12.32 -1.33 4.95
C GLN A 90 11.65 -2.50 4.22
N ILE A 91 11.72 -2.55 2.89
CA ILE A 91 11.17 -3.67 2.10
C ILE A 91 11.94 -4.96 2.41
N GLU A 92 13.28 -4.90 2.48
CA GLU A 92 14.13 -6.05 2.85
C GLU A 92 13.84 -6.53 4.30
N GLU A 93 13.46 -5.64 5.19
CA GLU A 93 13.03 -5.95 6.56
C GLU A 93 11.59 -6.51 6.65
N GLY A 94 10.87 -6.55 5.54
CA GLY A 94 9.53 -7.14 5.44
C GLY A 94 8.38 -6.16 5.73
N TYR A 95 8.60 -4.87 5.60
CA TYR A 95 7.51 -3.90 5.62
C TYR A 95 6.57 -4.11 4.43
N GLU A 96 5.29 -3.99 4.67
CA GLU A 96 4.27 -4.12 3.63
C GLU A 96 4.39 -2.99 2.61
N CYS A 97 4.57 -3.36 1.34
CA CYS A 97 4.74 -2.43 0.23
C CYS A 97 4.12 -3.05 -1.03
N ASP A 98 3.03 -2.46 -1.51
CA ASP A 98 2.36 -2.92 -2.73
C ASP A 98 2.99 -2.32 -3.99
N LEU A 99 3.51 -1.09 -3.88
CA LEU A 99 4.10 -0.37 -5.01
C LEU A 99 5.28 0.48 -4.55
N PHE A 100 6.41 0.38 -5.24
CA PHE A 100 7.61 1.15 -4.95
C PHE A 100 8.04 2.03 -6.13
N PHE A 101 8.12 3.34 -5.91
CA PHE A 101 8.69 4.32 -6.85
C PHE A 101 10.07 4.75 -6.38
N SER A 102 11.09 4.11 -6.92
CA SER A 102 12.48 4.46 -6.68
C SER A 102 12.96 5.58 -7.60
N ALA A 103 13.74 6.52 -7.07
CA ALA A 103 14.42 7.55 -7.87
C ALA A 103 15.70 7.02 -8.55
N ALA A 104 16.12 5.79 -8.27
CA ALA A 104 17.34 5.21 -8.82
C ALA A 104 17.17 3.73 -9.17
N GLN A 105 17.82 3.32 -10.26
CA GLN A 105 17.78 1.94 -10.76
C GLN A 105 18.38 0.94 -9.76
N LYS A 106 19.45 1.34 -9.07
CA LYS A 106 20.21 0.47 -8.15
C LYS A 106 19.31 -0.22 -7.11
N GLN A 107 18.37 0.47 -6.53
CA GLN A 107 17.45 -0.10 -5.53
C GLN A 107 16.51 -1.13 -6.14
N MET A 108 16.07 -0.88 -7.37
CA MET A 108 15.23 -1.83 -8.08
C MET A 108 16.02 -3.09 -8.50
N ASP A 109 17.27 -2.91 -8.92
CA ASP A 109 18.16 -4.03 -9.27
C ASP A 109 18.39 -4.95 -8.04
N GLN A 110 18.54 -4.34 -6.86
CA GLN A 110 18.70 -5.09 -5.60
C GLN A 110 17.44 -5.88 -5.27
N LEU A 111 16.26 -5.24 -5.27
CA LEU A 111 15.00 -5.92 -4.96
C LEU A 111 14.68 -7.06 -5.94
N GLU A 112 15.01 -6.91 -7.23
CA GLU A 112 14.88 -8.00 -8.21
C GLU A 112 15.84 -9.15 -7.90
N ALA A 113 17.10 -8.84 -7.57
CA ALA A 113 18.10 -9.86 -7.22
C ALA A 113 17.69 -10.64 -5.95
N ASP A 114 17.01 -9.99 -5.02
CA ASP A 114 16.51 -10.58 -3.78
C ASP A 114 15.15 -11.30 -3.95
N GLY A 115 14.56 -11.25 -5.16
CA GLY A 115 13.27 -11.87 -5.46
C GLY A 115 12.08 -11.18 -4.78
N LEU A 116 12.21 -9.90 -4.45
CA LEU A 116 11.19 -9.10 -3.77
C LEU A 116 10.32 -8.28 -4.75
N VAL A 117 10.55 -8.41 -6.04
CA VAL A 117 9.72 -7.80 -7.09
C VAL A 117 8.97 -8.90 -7.83
N VAL A 118 7.69 -8.69 -8.05
CA VAL A 118 6.89 -9.62 -8.86
C VAL A 118 7.40 -9.61 -10.29
N ASP A 119 7.65 -10.78 -10.86
CA ASP A 119 8.21 -10.92 -12.20
C ASP A 119 7.43 -10.12 -13.26
N GLY A 120 8.16 -9.35 -14.05
CA GLY A 120 7.61 -8.57 -15.16
C GLY A 120 6.83 -7.30 -14.76
N THR A 121 6.82 -6.92 -13.48
CA THR A 121 6.12 -5.71 -13.01
C THR A 121 6.99 -4.47 -12.95
N ARG A 122 8.32 -4.61 -13.01
CA ARG A 122 9.23 -3.48 -13.05
C ARG A 122 9.09 -2.67 -14.34
N ALA A 123 8.95 -1.36 -14.22
CA ALA A 123 8.87 -0.44 -15.34
C ALA A 123 9.70 0.83 -15.10
N ASN A 124 10.39 1.31 -16.14
CA ASN A 124 11.01 2.63 -16.13
C ASN A 124 9.98 3.67 -16.56
N VAL A 125 9.43 4.38 -15.59
CA VAL A 125 8.33 5.34 -15.82
C VAL A 125 8.86 6.67 -16.34
N LEU A 126 9.99 7.16 -15.80
CA LEU A 126 10.59 8.46 -16.12
C LEU A 126 12.11 8.35 -16.24
N ASN A 127 12.68 9.20 -17.09
CA ASN A 127 14.13 9.41 -17.18
C ASN A 127 14.49 10.78 -16.59
N ASN A 128 15.51 10.80 -15.77
CA ASN A 128 16.09 12.03 -15.25
C ASN A 128 17.39 12.35 -15.99
N GLN A 129 17.64 13.64 -16.24
CA GLN A 129 18.85 14.15 -16.87
C GLN A 129 19.50 15.19 -15.96
N VAL A 130 20.80 15.02 -15.73
CA VAL A 130 21.60 16.04 -15.06
C VAL A 130 21.97 17.12 -16.08
N VAL A 131 21.67 18.36 -15.76
CA VAL A 131 22.02 19.52 -16.60
C VAL A 131 22.80 20.54 -15.77
N VAL A 132 23.74 21.22 -16.43
CA VAL A 132 24.45 22.34 -15.83
C VAL A 132 23.79 23.63 -16.29
N ILE A 133 23.44 24.46 -15.32
CA ILE A 133 22.83 25.79 -15.59
C ILE A 133 23.70 26.89 -15.00
N SER A 134 23.72 28.05 -15.67
CA SER A 134 24.30 29.29 -15.12
C SER A 134 23.30 30.43 -15.25
N LEU A 135 23.43 31.45 -14.41
CA LEU A 135 22.64 32.66 -14.55
C LEU A 135 22.99 33.34 -15.86
N LYS A 136 21.98 33.86 -16.56
CA LYS A 136 22.10 34.49 -17.88
C LYS A 136 23.18 35.58 -17.93
N ASP A 137 23.33 36.34 -16.86
CA ASP A 137 24.23 37.51 -16.80
C ASP A 137 25.41 37.29 -15.82
N SER A 138 25.74 36.05 -15.48
CA SER A 138 26.81 35.74 -14.52
C SER A 138 28.21 35.95 -15.05
N GLY A 139 28.38 36.14 -16.36
CA GLY A 139 29.70 36.18 -17.00
C GLY A 139 30.42 34.81 -17.02
N THR A 140 29.80 33.81 -16.43
CA THR A 140 30.36 32.44 -16.35
C THR A 140 30.27 31.76 -17.71
N LYS A 141 31.41 31.32 -18.23
CA LYS A 141 31.49 30.48 -19.45
C LYS A 141 31.62 29.03 -19.05
N VAL A 142 30.48 28.32 -18.98
CA VAL A 142 30.48 26.87 -18.77
C VAL A 142 30.45 26.19 -20.14
N THR A 143 31.50 25.45 -20.48
CA THR A 143 31.64 24.74 -21.76
C THR A 143 31.53 23.21 -21.61
N GLY A 144 31.49 22.72 -20.36
CA GLY A 144 31.35 21.30 -20.02
C GLY A 144 31.40 21.05 -18.52
N LEU A 145 31.39 19.81 -18.11
CA LEU A 145 31.46 19.40 -16.70
C LEU A 145 32.89 19.51 -16.12
N GLU A 146 33.87 19.77 -16.93
CA GLU A 146 35.30 19.83 -16.56
C GLU A 146 35.84 21.26 -16.35
N ASN A 147 34.97 22.27 -16.40
CA ASN A 147 35.34 23.68 -16.23
C ASN A 147 34.89 24.24 -14.89
#